data_63867a6e01db6c7e96d7e940c48a29d1
#
_entry.id   63867a6e01db6c7e96d7e940c48a29d1
#
_cell.length_a   1.000
_cell.length_b   1.000
_cell.length_c   1.000
_cell.angle_alpha   90.00
_cell.angle_beta   90.00
_cell.angle_gamma   90.00
#
_symmetry.space_group_name_H-M   'P 1'
#
loop_
_entity.id
_entity.type
_entity.pdbx_description
1 polymer ?
#
loop_
_entity_poly.entity_id
_entity_poly.type
_entity_poly.pdbx_seq_one_letter_code
_entity_poly.pdbx_strand_id
1 'polypeptide(L)'
;MLIDLNEDTLQDLVTKNEKVVVQFSASWCGNCRIMKPKFKKLASENDSITFVLVDAENSPESRKMANVSNLPTFATFVNGVLVNQTQTNKQEVLIELVNEIV
;
A
#
# COMPACT_ATOMS: atom_id res chain seq x y z
N MET A 1 -1.75 -3.96 -11.39
CA MET A 1 -0.43 -3.35 -11.66
C MET A 1 0.32 -3.15 -10.35
N LEU A 2 1.60 -3.46 -10.33
CA LEU A 2 2.46 -3.23 -9.16
C LEU A 2 3.48 -2.14 -9.49
N ILE A 3 3.56 -1.12 -8.64
CA ILE A 3 4.50 -0.01 -8.77
C ILE A 3 5.40 0.03 -7.54
N ASP A 4 6.71 0.00 -7.76
CA ASP A 4 7.69 0.29 -6.71
C ASP A 4 8.00 1.78 -6.80
N LEU A 5 7.40 2.57 -5.91
CA LEU A 5 7.47 4.02 -5.99
C LEU A 5 8.80 4.51 -5.43
N ASN A 6 9.67 5.03 -6.31
CA ASN A 6 11.01 5.48 -5.95
C ASN A 6 11.08 6.97 -5.61
N GLU A 7 9.98 7.70 -5.79
CA GLU A 7 9.91 9.12 -5.50
C GLU A 7 8.81 9.38 -4.46
N ASP A 8 8.91 10.48 -3.74
CA ASP A 8 7.94 10.86 -2.70
C ASP A 8 6.73 11.54 -3.32
N THR A 9 6.01 10.81 -4.20
CA THR A 9 4.94 11.35 -5.06
C THR A 9 3.67 10.52 -5.02
N LEU A 10 3.37 9.87 -3.90
CA LEU A 10 2.16 9.04 -3.78
C LEU A 10 0.88 9.85 -4.05
N GLN A 11 0.86 11.13 -3.69
CA GLN A 11 -0.28 12.01 -3.92
C GLN A 11 -0.67 12.05 -5.41
N ASP A 12 0.34 12.18 -6.28
CA ASP A 12 0.10 12.22 -7.73
C ASP A 12 -0.45 10.89 -8.24
N LEU A 13 0.08 9.80 -7.70
CA LEU A 13 -0.29 8.46 -8.12
C LEU A 13 -1.75 8.14 -7.75
N VAL A 14 -2.17 8.46 -6.53
CA VAL A 14 -3.55 8.19 -6.10
C VAL A 14 -4.56 9.09 -6.82
N THR A 15 -4.12 10.27 -7.27
CA THR A 15 -4.96 11.18 -8.05
C THR A 15 -5.22 10.64 -9.46
N LYS A 16 -4.24 9.92 -10.03
CA LYS A 16 -4.31 9.41 -11.41
C LYS A 16 -4.94 8.03 -11.52
N ASN A 17 -5.11 7.32 -10.41
CA ASN A 17 -5.61 5.94 -10.40
C ASN A 17 -6.82 5.84 -9.49
N GLU A 18 -7.90 5.25 -10.00
CA GLU A 18 -9.16 5.17 -9.26
C GLU A 18 -9.01 4.39 -7.96
N LYS A 19 -8.41 3.19 -8.03
CA LYS A 19 -8.28 2.28 -6.89
C LYS A 19 -6.81 1.98 -6.64
N VAL A 20 -6.34 2.27 -5.45
CA VAL A 20 -4.93 2.10 -5.09
C VAL A 20 -4.83 1.40 -3.73
N VAL A 21 -3.94 0.43 -3.64
CA VAL A 21 -3.53 -0.20 -2.37
C VAL A 21 -2.05 0.06 -2.17
N VAL A 22 -1.68 0.56 -1.01
CA VAL A 22 -0.30 0.93 -0.69
C VAL A 22 0.23 0.06 0.44
N GLN A 23 1.45 -0.45 0.29
CA GLN A 23 2.22 -1.01 1.40
C GLN A 23 3.31 -0.01 1.78
N PHE A 24 3.19 0.56 2.98
CA PHE A 24 4.25 1.38 3.57
C PHE A 24 5.22 0.46 4.29
N SER A 25 6.50 0.53 3.93
CA SER A 25 7.55 -0.38 4.38
C SER A 25 8.82 0.36 4.75
N ALA A 26 9.77 -0.37 5.33
CA ALA A 26 11.13 0.09 5.53
C ALA A 26 12.08 -1.09 5.30
N SER A 27 13.33 -0.80 4.95
CA SER A 27 14.32 -1.83 4.64
C SER A 27 14.66 -2.74 5.82
N TRP A 28 14.53 -2.23 7.04
CA TRP A 28 14.84 -2.98 8.27
C TRP A 28 13.66 -3.80 8.80
N CYS A 29 12.49 -3.70 8.19
CA CYS A 29 11.25 -4.27 8.70
C CYS A 29 11.08 -5.73 8.25
N GLY A 30 11.19 -6.68 9.18
CA GLY A 30 11.03 -8.11 8.89
C GLY A 30 9.63 -8.47 8.43
N ASN A 31 8.59 -7.93 9.07
CA ASN A 31 7.20 -8.17 8.68
C ASN A 31 6.89 -7.61 7.29
N CYS A 32 7.53 -6.52 6.91
CA CYS A 32 7.40 -5.95 5.56
C CYS A 32 7.91 -6.93 4.50
N ARG A 33 9.04 -7.59 4.78
CA ARG A 33 9.61 -8.61 3.89
C ARG A 33 8.70 -9.81 3.74
N ILE A 34 8.06 -10.23 4.85
CA ILE A 34 7.12 -11.36 4.84
C ILE A 34 5.89 -11.02 3.99
N MET A 35 5.38 -9.81 4.12
CA MET A 35 4.15 -9.40 3.44
C MET A 35 4.36 -9.02 1.98
N LYS A 36 5.56 -8.59 1.59
CA LYS A 36 5.82 -8.13 0.21
C LYS A 36 5.45 -9.14 -0.86
N PRO A 37 5.85 -10.43 -0.77
CA PRO A 37 5.44 -11.40 -1.79
C PRO A 37 3.93 -11.64 -1.80
N LYS A 38 3.27 -11.57 -0.65
CA LYS A 38 1.81 -11.71 -0.54
C LYS A 38 1.11 -10.51 -1.20
N PHE A 39 1.64 -9.32 -1.00
CA PHE A 39 1.17 -8.10 -1.63
C PHE A 39 1.30 -8.18 -3.15
N LYS A 40 2.47 -8.63 -3.63
CA LYS A 40 2.71 -8.80 -5.07
C LYS A 40 1.77 -9.83 -5.69
N LYS A 41 1.48 -10.91 -4.99
CA LYS A 41 0.54 -11.93 -5.46
C LYS A 41 -0.85 -11.34 -5.65
N LEU A 42 -1.33 -10.57 -4.69
CA LEU A 42 -2.63 -9.90 -4.79
C LEU A 42 -2.66 -8.91 -5.95
N ALA A 43 -1.55 -8.20 -6.20
CA ALA A 43 -1.44 -7.31 -7.34
C ALA A 43 -1.64 -8.06 -8.66
N SER A 44 -1.07 -9.26 -8.78
CA SER A 44 -1.22 -10.07 -9.98
C SER A 44 -2.64 -10.62 -10.18
N GLU A 45 -3.43 -10.69 -9.11
CA GLU A 45 -4.80 -11.22 -9.13
C GLU A 45 -5.87 -10.13 -9.25
N ASN A 46 -5.49 -8.86 -9.18
CA ASN A 46 -6.43 -7.72 -9.17
C ASN A 46 -5.98 -6.64 -10.16
N ASP A 47 -6.16 -6.89 -11.44
CA ASP A 47 -5.66 -6.02 -12.51
C ASP A 47 -6.28 -4.62 -12.51
N SER A 48 -7.48 -4.46 -11.97
CA SER A 48 -8.18 -3.18 -11.93
C SER A 48 -7.71 -2.27 -10.79
N ILE A 49 -6.84 -2.79 -9.92
CA ILE A 49 -6.32 -2.05 -8.76
C ILE A 49 -4.82 -1.82 -8.94
N THR A 50 -4.36 -0.62 -8.64
CA THR A 50 -2.93 -0.29 -8.64
C THR A 50 -2.35 -0.56 -7.25
N PHE A 51 -1.38 -1.44 -7.16
CA PHE A 51 -0.67 -1.77 -5.93
C PHE A 51 0.67 -1.04 -5.91
N VAL A 52 0.98 -0.39 -4.79
CA VAL A 52 2.15 0.50 -4.68
C VAL A 52 2.97 0.14 -3.45
N LEU A 53 4.27 -0.01 -3.64
CA LEU A 53 5.23 -0.14 -2.55
C LEU A 53 5.85 1.22 -2.27
N VAL A 54 5.80 1.68 -1.02
CA VAL A 54 6.33 2.97 -0.59
C VAL A 54 7.33 2.76 0.54
N ASP A 55 8.54 3.32 0.39
CA ASP A 55 9.51 3.38 1.48
C ASP A 55 9.11 4.52 2.41
N ALA A 56 8.56 4.17 3.56
CA ALA A 56 8.02 5.16 4.50
C ALA A 56 9.10 6.04 5.13
N GLU A 57 10.35 5.55 5.19
CA GLU A 57 11.44 6.34 5.78
C GLU A 57 11.97 7.41 4.83
N ASN A 58 12.03 7.09 3.54
CA ASN A 58 12.56 8.00 2.52
C ASN A 58 11.47 8.79 1.80
N SER A 59 10.21 8.61 2.18
CA SER A 59 9.08 9.25 1.53
C SER A 59 8.15 9.90 2.56
N PRO A 60 8.62 10.98 3.24
CA PRO A 60 7.87 11.58 4.35
C PRO A 60 6.52 12.17 3.95
N GLU A 61 6.41 12.74 2.75
CA GLU A 61 5.13 13.30 2.28
C GLU A 61 4.13 12.20 1.93
N SER A 62 4.60 11.15 1.26
CA SER A 62 3.76 9.98 0.95
C SER A 62 3.29 9.30 2.23
N ARG A 63 4.17 9.17 3.23
CA ARG A 63 3.84 8.58 4.53
C ARG A 63 2.68 9.29 5.23
N LYS A 64 2.59 10.61 5.08
CA LYS A 64 1.55 11.43 5.72
C LYS A 64 0.16 11.18 5.15
N MET A 65 0.04 10.50 4.03
CA MET A 65 -1.25 10.22 3.38
C MET A 65 -2.07 9.18 4.12
N ALA A 66 -1.46 8.46 5.08
CA ALA A 66 -2.13 7.56 6.00
C ALA A 66 -1.52 7.73 7.39
N ASN A 67 -2.10 7.09 8.39
CA ASN A 67 -1.56 7.13 9.75
C ASN A 67 -0.57 5.97 9.92
N VAL A 68 0.68 6.20 9.53
CA VAL A 68 1.72 5.16 9.52
C VAL A 68 2.55 5.25 10.79
N SER A 69 2.09 4.60 11.85
CA SER A 69 2.81 4.54 13.14
C SER A 69 3.66 3.27 13.27
N ASN A 70 3.26 2.20 12.58
CA ASN A 70 3.97 0.91 12.59
C ASN A 70 4.05 0.37 11.17
N LEU A 71 4.95 -0.59 10.93
CA LEU A 71 5.18 -1.16 9.60
C LEU A 71 5.02 -2.68 9.63
N PRO A 72 4.50 -3.28 8.56
CA PRO A 72 3.95 -2.62 7.39
C PRO A 72 2.56 -2.04 7.68
N THR A 73 2.26 -0.88 7.13
CA THR A 73 0.90 -0.34 7.08
C THR A 73 0.39 -0.47 5.66
N PHE A 74 -0.82 -1.00 5.51
CA PHE A 74 -1.50 -1.08 4.22
C PHE A 74 -2.64 -0.07 4.22
N ALA A 75 -2.77 0.67 3.13
CA ALA A 75 -3.79 1.70 3.01
C ALA A 75 -4.48 1.58 1.65
N THR A 76 -5.78 1.82 1.62
CA THR A 76 -6.56 1.81 0.38
C THR A 76 -7.07 3.21 0.08
N PHE A 77 -7.03 3.56 -1.21
CA PHE A 77 -7.49 4.86 -1.71
C PHE A 77 -8.45 4.63 -2.87
N VAL A 78 -9.53 5.39 -2.90
CA VAL A 78 -10.44 5.41 -4.03
C VAL A 78 -10.67 6.87 -4.42
N ASN A 79 -10.45 7.17 -5.69
CA ASN A 79 -10.57 8.53 -6.23
C ASN A 79 -9.74 9.56 -5.44
N GLY A 80 -8.55 9.16 -5.00
CA GLY A 80 -7.62 10.02 -4.27
C GLY A 80 -7.89 10.13 -2.77
N VAL A 81 -8.92 9.45 -2.24
CA VAL A 81 -9.32 9.55 -0.84
C VAL A 81 -8.98 8.26 -0.09
N LEU A 82 -8.38 8.40 1.08
CA LEU A 82 -8.11 7.26 1.97
C LEU A 82 -9.42 6.63 2.42
N VAL A 83 -9.60 5.35 2.10
CA VAL A 83 -10.80 4.59 2.48
C VAL A 83 -10.59 3.88 3.81
N ASN A 84 -9.48 3.16 3.94
CA ASN A 84 -9.19 2.38 5.14
C ASN A 84 -7.69 2.09 5.20
N GLN A 85 -7.23 1.67 6.37
CA GLN A 85 -5.86 1.21 6.55
C GLN A 85 -5.82 0.13 7.64
N THR A 86 -4.78 -0.70 7.58
CA THR A 86 -4.53 -1.71 8.60
C THR A 86 -3.04 -1.95 8.71
N GLN A 87 -2.62 -2.44 9.88
CA GLN A 87 -1.27 -2.93 10.09
C GLN A 87 -1.37 -4.41 10.40
N THR A 88 -0.68 -5.25 9.63
CA THR A 88 -0.80 -6.70 9.80
C THR A 88 0.38 -7.44 9.20
N ASN A 89 0.67 -8.61 9.74
CA ASN A 89 1.55 -9.60 9.13
C ASN A 89 0.77 -10.83 8.65
N LYS A 90 -0.56 -10.70 8.52
CA LYS A 90 -1.45 -11.81 8.13
C LYS A 90 -2.05 -11.53 6.76
N GLN A 91 -1.90 -12.49 5.85
CA GLN A 91 -2.41 -12.36 4.48
C GLN A 91 -3.92 -12.18 4.44
N GLU A 92 -4.67 -12.90 5.27
CA GLU A 92 -6.14 -12.82 5.28
C GLU A 92 -6.65 -11.44 5.65
N VAL A 93 -5.94 -10.72 6.51
CA VAL A 93 -6.31 -9.34 6.88
C VAL A 93 -6.08 -8.39 5.70
N LEU A 94 -4.97 -8.57 4.98
CA LEU A 94 -4.69 -7.79 3.77
C LEU A 94 -5.74 -8.07 2.69
N ILE A 95 -6.13 -9.33 2.50
CA ILE A 95 -7.16 -9.71 1.52
C ILE A 95 -8.48 -9.01 1.84
N GLU A 96 -8.89 -8.99 3.12
CA GLU A 96 -10.11 -8.30 3.54
C GLU A 96 -10.07 -6.82 3.21
N LEU A 97 -8.92 -6.16 3.46
CA LEU A 97 -8.75 -4.74 3.16
C LEU A 97 -8.90 -4.48 1.65
N VAL A 98 -8.24 -5.27 0.83
CA VAL A 98 -8.31 -5.14 -0.64
C VAL A 98 -9.74 -5.35 -1.13
N ASN A 99 -10.45 -6.33 -0.56
CA ASN A 99 -11.82 -6.65 -0.96
C ASN A 99 -12.79 -5.50 -0.71
N GLU A 100 -12.48 -4.59 0.18
CA GLU A 100 -13.33 -3.42 0.45
C GLU A 100 -13.42 -2.47 -0.73
N ILE A 101 -12.45 -2.51 -1.66
CA ILE A 101 -12.41 -1.60 -2.80
C ILE A 101 -12.48 -2.31 -4.17
N VAL A 102 -12.62 -3.62 -4.15
CA VAL A 102 -12.72 -4.41 -5.41
C VAL A 102 -13.94 -4.04 -6.25
#